data_81ab6379793b2fc44b4101469f8dac49
#
_entry.id   81ab6379793b2fc44b4101469f8dac49
#
_cell.length_a   1.000
_cell.length_b   1.000
_cell.length_c   1.000
_cell.angle_alpha   90.00
_cell.angle_beta   90.00
_cell.angle_gamma   90.00
#
_symmetry.space_group_name_H-M   'P 1'
#
loop_
_entity.id
_entity.type
_entity.pdbx_description
1 polymer ?
#
loop_
_entity_poly.entity_id
_entity_poly.type
_entity_poly.pdbx_seq_one_letter_code
_entity_poly.pdbx_strand_id
1 'polypeptide(L)'
;MTACSDLRILFAGNPDIAVPALEALASTYRVVGVLANPDKPAGRGRHLEPPAVKTASERLGIPVLQYDKLRTEARNAVAKLQPNMLISFACGHFFGPKFLSLFPSGAINIHPSLLPKYRGSSPLQFAILNGESETGISVQRIVDEIDAGDILARMKLPLDGTETTQSLGNTVSQKAGELIVATIHDLCNGTLEERPQVHDDATFSRMLNKEDGLIDWNRTVREIHCMVRAFQPWPRAYTSFCKVPLFITGVYGSHFEAPFEPLPEQVVPGTVVKRVKKKGLAIACADGLLYVDRLQLAKKKEMDSAAFTNGNATIIGSVLGTDDEA
;
A
#
# COMPACT_ATOMS: atom_id res chain seq x y z
N MET A 1 -17.45 5.19 -30.60
CA MET A 1 -16.13 5.32 -29.88
C MET A 1 -15.90 6.80 -29.66
N THR A 2 -15.56 7.20 -28.44
CA THR A 2 -15.23 8.60 -28.12
C THR A 2 -13.81 8.85 -28.61
N ALA A 3 -13.58 9.86 -29.45
CA ALA A 3 -12.22 10.19 -29.87
C ALA A 3 -11.39 10.62 -28.64
N CYS A 4 -10.09 10.35 -28.63
CA CYS A 4 -9.19 10.74 -27.53
C CYS A 4 -9.25 12.24 -27.21
N SER A 5 -9.45 13.07 -28.26
CA SER A 5 -9.61 14.53 -28.13
C SER A 5 -10.86 14.95 -27.35
N ASP A 6 -11.87 14.08 -27.29
CA ASP A 6 -13.16 14.37 -26.67
C ASP A 6 -13.25 13.87 -25.22
N LEU A 7 -12.21 13.18 -24.74
CA LEU A 7 -12.15 12.72 -23.37
C LEU A 7 -12.06 13.88 -22.38
N ARG A 8 -12.94 13.87 -21.40
CA ARG A 8 -13.02 14.81 -20.28
C ARG A 8 -12.97 14.01 -18.99
N ILE A 9 -11.77 13.86 -18.45
CA ILE A 9 -11.50 12.95 -17.34
C ILE A 9 -11.77 13.65 -16.03
N LEU A 10 -12.58 13.01 -15.14
CA LEU A 10 -12.53 13.25 -13.72
C LEU A 10 -11.56 12.26 -13.11
N PHE A 11 -10.51 12.75 -12.45
CA PHE A 11 -9.60 11.89 -11.69
C PHE A 11 -10.05 11.82 -10.23
N ALA A 12 -10.06 10.63 -9.61
CA ALA A 12 -10.42 10.43 -8.21
C ALA A 12 -9.26 9.75 -7.46
N GLY A 13 -8.73 10.42 -6.43
CA GLY A 13 -7.60 9.89 -5.66
C GLY A 13 -7.27 10.72 -4.43
N ASN A 14 -6.45 10.16 -3.51
CA ASN A 14 -6.06 10.86 -2.28
C ASN A 14 -4.54 10.84 -2.02
N PRO A 15 -3.88 9.66 -1.81
CA PRO A 15 -2.50 9.58 -1.36
C PRO A 15 -1.47 9.84 -2.46
N ASP A 16 -0.23 9.97 -2.06
CA ASP A 16 0.93 10.20 -2.93
C ASP A 16 1.06 9.20 -4.08
N ILE A 17 0.71 7.94 -3.83
CA ILE A 17 0.77 6.88 -4.87
C ILE A 17 -0.04 7.22 -6.12
N ALA A 18 -1.09 8.05 -6.00
CA ALA A 18 -1.96 8.42 -7.11
C ALA A 18 -1.47 9.66 -7.90
N VAL A 19 -0.52 10.42 -7.35
CA VAL A 19 -0.07 11.68 -7.95
C VAL A 19 0.58 11.49 -9.32
N PRO A 20 1.54 10.57 -9.55
CA PRO A 20 2.14 10.39 -10.87
C PRO A 20 1.14 9.97 -11.95
N ALA A 21 0.11 9.20 -11.61
CA ALA A 21 -0.95 8.84 -12.55
C ALA A 21 -1.79 10.08 -12.96
N LEU A 22 -2.12 10.96 -12.01
CA LEU A 22 -2.77 12.24 -12.31
C LEU A 22 -1.90 13.10 -13.22
N GLU A 23 -0.62 13.26 -12.91
CA GLU A 23 0.32 14.08 -13.70
C GLU A 23 0.48 13.56 -15.13
N ALA A 24 0.63 12.23 -15.29
CA ALA A 24 0.72 11.58 -16.59
C ALA A 24 -0.56 11.79 -17.43
N LEU A 25 -1.73 11.64 -16.80
CA LEU A 25 -3.01 11.89 -17.46
C LEU A 25 -3.18 13.37 -17.83
N ALA A 26 -2.83 14.30 -16.95
CA ALA A 26 -2.96 15.72 -17.20
C ALA A 26 -2.02 16.24 -18.29
N SER A 27 -0.86 15.59 -18.48
CA SER A 27 0.08 15.93 -19.57
C SER A 27 -0.39 15.44 -20.94
N THR A 28 -1.28 14.45 -21.01
CA THR A 28 -1.67 13.75 -22.24
C THR A 28 -3.12 13.99 -22.61
N TYR A 29 -4.00 14.10 -21.63
CA TYR A 29 -5.45 14.20 -21.80
C TYR A 29 -6.05 15.39 -21.03
N ARG A 30 -7.29 15.72 -21.36
CA ARG A 30 -8.02 16.78 -20.66
C ARG A 30 -8.59 16.28 -19.33
N VAL A 31 -7.88 16.52 -18.21
CA VAL A 31 -8.41 16.33 -16.86
C VAL A 31 -9.22 17.57 -16.48
N VAL A 32 -10.55 17.43 -16.38
CA VAL A 32 -11.46 18.56 -16.14
C VAL A 32 -11.69 18.83 -14.66
N GLY A 33 -11.31 17.92 -13.79
CA GLY A 33 -11.39 18.08 -12.35
C GLY A 33 -10.83 16.88 -11.62
N VAL A 34 -10.61 17.09 -10.34
CA VAL A 34 -10.14 16.07 -9.40
C VAL A 34 -11.13 15.94 -8.25
N LEU A 35 -11.45 14.71 -7.89
CA LEU A 35 -12.25 14.37 -6.70
C LEU A 35 -11.31 13.82 -5.63
N ALA A 36 -11.30 14.45 -4.46
CA ALA A 36 -10.49 14.05 -3.31
C ALA A 36 -11.31 14.09 -2.02
N ASN A 37 -10.82 13.43 -0.98
CA ASN A 37 -11.39 13.56 0.35
C ASN A 37 -11.16 14.98 0.90
N PRO A 38 -11.98 15.46 1.85
CA PRO A 38 -11.68 16.67 2.60
C PRO A 38 -10.33 16.59 3.34
N ASP A 39 -9.73 17.77 3.59
CA ASP A 39 -8.52 17.89 4.38
C ASP A 39 -8.76 17.29 5.77
N LYS A 40 -7.79 16.53 6.28
CA LYS A 40 -7.91 15.82 7.56
C LYS A 40 -6.85 16.28 8.55
N PRO A 41 -7.16 16.31 9.86
CA PRO A 41 -6.17 16.58 10.89
C PRO A 41 -5.06 15.52 10.86
N ALA A 42 -3.80 15.92 10.69
CA ALA A 42 -2.63 15.05 10.69
C ALA A 42 -1.51 15.58 11.58
N GLY A 43 -0.57 14.69 11.93
CA GLY A 43 0.61 15.03 12.73
C GLY A 43 0.37 15.42 14.19
N ARG A 44 1.48 15.81 14.86
CA ARG A 44 1.47 16.34 16.23
C ARG A 44 0.99 17.79 16.18
N GLY A 45 -0.23 18.06 16.58
CA GLY A 45 -0.83 19.40 16.54
C GLY A 45 -2.12 19.43 15.73
N ARG A 46 -2.50 18.32 15.06
CA ARG A 46 -3.76 18.17 14.34
C ARG A 46 -4.03 19.29 13.32
N HIS A 47 -2.97 19.78 12.66
CA HIS A 47 -3.14 20.68 11.52
C HIS A 47 -3.85 19.97 10.38
N LEU A 48 -4.72 20.71 9.67
CA LEU A 48 -5.38 20.15 8.48
C LEU A 48 -4.33 19.96 7.37
N GLU A 49 -4.18 18.75 6.93
CA GLU A 49 -3.32 18.39 5.80
C GLU A 49 -4.18 18.01 4.60
N PRO A 50 -3.94 18.64 3.45
CA PRO A 50 -4.64 18.31 2.21
C PRO A 50 -4.19 16.94 1.69
N PRO A 51 -5.06 16.17 1.01
CA PRO A 51 -4.64 15.01 0.23
C PRO A 51 -3.56 15.39 -0.80
N ALA A 52 -2.55 14.52 -0.99
CA ALA A 52 -1.45 14.77 -1.93
C ALA A 52 -1.95 15.06 -3.37
N VAL A 53 -3.00 14.37 -3.80
CA VAL A 53 -3.64 14.59 -5.10
C VAL A 53 -4.24 16.00 -5.20
N LYS A 54 -4.81 16.57 -4.12
CA LYS A 54 -5.29 17.97 -4.10
C LYS A 54 -4.13 18.93 -4.34
N THR A 55 -3.04 18.80 -3.59
CA THR A 55 -1.86 19.66 -3.73
C THR A 55 -1.27 19.61 -5.16
N ALA A 56 -1.20 18.41 -5.73
CA ALA A 56 -0.76 18.22 -7.11
C ALA A 56 -1.72 18.89 -8.11
N SER A 57 -3.03 18.76 -7.92
CA SER A 57 -4.06 19.35 -8.78
C SER A 57 -4.01 20.87 -8.78
N GLU A 58 -3.85 21.49 -7.62
CA GLU A 58 -3.70 22.94 -7.48
C GLU A 58 -2.49 23.46 -8.23
N ARG A 59 -1.35 22.76 -8.16
CA ARG A 59 -0.14 23.05 -8.94
C ARG A 59 -0.36 22.95 -10.45
N LEU A 60 -1.19 22.00 -10.89
CA LEU A 60 -1.54 21.79 -12.30
C LEU A 60 -2.67 22.72 -12.78
N GLY A 61 -3.24 23.55 -11.92
CA GLY A 61 -4.38 24.40 -12.25
C GLY A 61 -5.68 23.66 -12.52
N ILE A 62 -5.83 22.44 -12.00
CA ILE A 62 -7.02 21.58 -12.18
C ILE A 62 -7.98 21.81 -11.02
N PRO A 63 -9.29 22.06 -11.27
CA PRO A 63 -10.29 22.23 -10.22
C PRO A 63 -10.39 21.00 -9.30
N VAL A 64 -10.44 21.24 -7.98
CA VAL A 64 -10.56 20.18 -6.96
C VAL A 64 -11.94 20.22 -6.33
N LEU A 65 -12.59 19.06 -6.25
CA LEU A 65 -13.83 18.81 -5.55
C LEU A 65 -13.56 17.92 -4.34
N GLN A 66 -13.98 18.37 -3.15
CA GLN A 66 -13.77 17.62 -1.91
C GLN A 66 -15.12 17.30 -1.26
N TYR A 67 -15.43 16.03 -1.13
CA TYR A 67 -16.66 15.52 -0.51
C TYR A 67 -16.40 14.25 0.28
N ASP A 68 -16.98 14.14 1.49
CA ASP A 68 -16.96 12.88 2.26
C ASP A 68 -17.87 11.81 1.64
N LYS A 69 -18.96 12.24 1.00
CA LYS A 69 -19.98 11.35 0.43
C LYS A 69 -20.43 11.87 -0.94
N LEU A 70 -20.54 10.96 -1.90
CA LEU A 70 -20.94 11.26 -3.28
C LEU A 70 -22.48 11.36 -3.44
N ARG A 71 -23.10 12.26 -2.64
CA ARG A 71 -24.54 12.55 -2.68
C ARG A 71 -24.87 13.54 -3.80
N THR A 72 -26.10 14.05 -3.79
CA THR A 72 -26.65 14.94 -4.83
C THR A 72 -25.77 16.18 -5.06
N GLU A 73 -25.28 16.80 -4.00
CA GLU A 73 -24.42 17.98 -4.09
C GLU A 73 -23.11 17.67 -4.86
N ALA A 74 -22.41 16.59 -4.46
CA ALA A 74 -21.18 16.15 -5.13
C ALA A 74 -21.44 15.80 -6.61
N ARG A 75 -22.55 15.08 -6.91
CA ARG A 75 -22.92 14.76 -8.28
C ARG A 75 -23.20 16.01 -9.13
N ASN A 76 -23.93 16.99 -8.57
CA ASN A 76 -24.18 18.25 -9.26
C ASN A 76 -22.90 19.06 -9.52
N ALA A 77 -21.96 19.07 -8.56
CA ALA A 77 -20.69 19.74 -8.76
C ALA A 77 -19.85 19.05 -9.84
N VAL A 78 -19.78 17.70 -9.84
CA VAL A 78 -19.12 16.93 -10.90
C VAL A 78 -19.78 17.15 -12.24
N ALA A 79 -21.11 17.12 -12.33
CA ALA A 79 -21.86 17.31 -13.58
C ALA A 79 -21.57 18.69 -14.24
N LYS A 80 -21.32 19.74 -13.45
CA LYS A 80 -20.93 21.06 -13.98
C LYS A 80 -19.61 21.06 -14.74
N LEU A 81 -18.71 20.14 -14.40
CA LEU A 81 -17.43 19.94 -15.11
C LEU A 81 -17.61 19.17 -16.41
N GLN A 82 -18.79 18.58 -16.66
CA GLN A 82 -19.12 17.78 -17.82
C GLN A 82 -18.06 16.68 -18.12
N PRO A 83 -17.65 15.86 -17.14
CA PRO A 83 -16.75 14.76 -17.43
C PRO A 83 -17.50 13.68 -18.22
N ASN A 84 -16.75 12.90 -19.01
CA ASN A 84 -17.31 11.72 -19.68
C ASN A 84 -16.62 10.42 -19.27
N MET A 85 -15.48 10.50 -18.57
CA MET A 85 -14.75 9.35 -18.06
C MET A 85 -14.30 9.60 -16.61
N LEU A 86 -14.43 8.57 -15.77
CA LEU A 86 -13.87 8.53 -14.41
C LEU A 86 -12.62 7.66 -14.42
N ILE A 87 -11.52 8.17 -13.83
CA ILE A 87 -10.34 7.36 -13.52
C ILE A 87 -10.08 7.47 -12.02
N SER A 88 -10.03 6.34 -11.34
CA SER A 88 -9.80 6.27 -9.89
C SER A 88 -8.48 5.58 -9.57
N PHE A 89 -7.76 6.09 -8.58
CA PHE A 89 -6.62 5.43 -7.98
C PHE A 89 -6.52 5.77 -6.48
N ALA A 90 -6.62 4.75 -5.62
CA ALA A 90 -6.55 4.89 -4.16
C ALA A 90 -7.48 6.00 -3.60
N CYS A 91 -8.71 6.08 -4.11
CA CYS A 91 -9.66 7.13 -3.76
C CYS A 91 -10.38 6.88 -2.43
N GLY A 92 -10.78 5.62 -2.15
CA GLY A 92 -11.52 5.24 -0.95
C GLY A 92 -13.01 5.58 -0.96
N HIS A 93 -13.55 6.13 -2.06
CA HIS A 93 -14.97 6.32 -2.26
C HIS A 93 -15.62 5.10 -2.93
N PHE A 94 -16.83 4.79 -2.51
CA PHE A 94 -17.72 3.89 -3.27
C PHE A 94 -18.45 4.70 -4.35
N PHE A 95 -18.32 4.28 -5.59
CA PHE A 95 -18.96 4.90 -6.75
C PHE A 95 -20.26 4.17 -7.10
N GLY A 96 -21.37 4.59 -6.51
CA GLY A 96 -22.67 3.97 -6.78
C GLY A 96 -23.23 4.33 -8.17
N PRO A 97 -24.26 3.60 -8.66
CA PRO A 97 -24.78 3.71 -10.04
C PRO A 97 -25.15 5.13 -10.47
N LYS A 98 -25.77 5.93 -9.55
CA LYS A 98 -26.14 7.34 -9.84
C LYS A 98 -24.92 8.25 -10.02
N PHE A 99 -23.76 7.90 -9.48
CA PHE A 99 -22.53 8.65 -9.71
C PHE A 99 -21.86 8.19 -11.01
N LEU A 100 -21.81 6.88 -11.23
CA LEU A 100 -21.25 6.29 -12.45
C LEU A 100 -21.99 6.71 -13.72
N SER A 101 -23.30 6.96 -13.66
CA SER A 101 -24.07 7.45 -14.82
C SER A 101 -23.64 8.83 -15.34
N LEU A 102 -22.78 9.57 -14.61
CA LEU A 102 -22.20 10.82 -15.10
C LEU A 102 -21.10 10.62 -16.15
N PHE A 103 -20.64 9.38 -16.37
CA PHE A 103 -19.47 9.05 -17.17
C PHE A 103 -19.82 8.13 -18.35
N PRO A 104 -20.37 8.66 -19.46
CA PRO A 104 -20.82 7.85 -20.59
C PRO A 104 -19.70 7.07 -21.29
N SER A 105 -18.43 7.49 -21.18
CA SER A 105 -17.27 6.74 -21.67
C SER A 105 -16.74 5.71 -20.68
N GLY A 106 -17.39 5.59 -19.51
CA GLY A 106 -17.10 4.58 -18.51
C GLY A 106 -16.27 5.07 -17.32
N ALA A 107 -16.06 4.15 -16.40
CA ALA A 107 -15.31 4.36 -15.18
C ALA A 107 -14.22 3.28 -15.01
N ILE A 108 -13.01 3.67 -14.67
CA ILE A 108 -11.82 2.83 -14.62
C ILE A 108 -11.15 3.01 -13.26
N ASN A 109 -10.65 1.91 -12.68
CA ASN A 109 -9.84 1.93 -11.47
C ASN A 109 -8.45 1.36 -11.73
N ILE A 110 -7.43 2.01 -11.16
CA ILE A 110 -6.08 1.49 -11.07
C ILE A 110 -5.96 0.75 -9.76
N HIS A 111 -5.70 -0.56 -9.81
CA HIS A 111 -5.60 -1.40 -8.63
C HIS A 111 -4.19 -1.98 -8.50
N PRO A 112 -3.48 -1.79 -7.38
CA PRO A 112 -2.07 -2.19 -7.26
C PRO A 112 -1.93 -3.68 -6.86
N SER A 113 -2.50 -4.57 -7.67
CA SER A 113 -2.29 -6.02 -7.64
C SER A 113 -2.50 -6.63 -9.03
N LEU A 114 -2.16 -7.91 -9.18
CA LEU A 114 -2.55 -8.73 -10.33
C LEU A 114 -3.94 -9.34 -10.07
N LEU A 115 -5.01 -8.56 -10.32
CA LEU A 115 -6.37 -9.06 -10.17
C LEU A 115 -6.58 -10.37 -10.96
N PRO A 116 -7.36 -11.34 -10.43
CA PRO A 116 -8.28 -11.21 -9.31
C PRO A 116 -7.64 -11.37 -7.92
N LYS A 117 -6.31 -11.50 -7.81
CA LYS A 117 -5.65 -11.56 -6.50
C LYS A 117 -5.71 -10.22 -5.78
N TYR A 118 -5.95 -10.28 -4.46
CA TYR A 118 -5.89 -9.12 -3.56
C TYR A 118 -6.88 -8.00 -3.90
N ARG A 119 -8.13 -8.33 -4.27
CA ARG A 119 -9.21 -7.34 -4.28
C ARG A 119 -9.32 -6.67 -2.92
N GLY A 120 -9.71 -5.40 -2.85
CA GLY A 120 -9.92 -4.65 -1.60
C GLY A 120 -8.85 -3.64 -1.27
N SER A 121 -8.67 -3.34 0.03
CA SER A 121 -8.08 -2.07 0.47
C SER A 121 -6.57 -2.05 0.68
N SER A 122 -5.90 -3.21 0.79
CA SER A 122 -4.47 -3.27 1.18
C SER A 122 -3.65 -4.24 0.31
N PRO A 123 -3.78 -4.20 -1.04
CA PRO A 123 -3.17 -5.21 -1.92
C PRO A 123 -1.64 -5.26 -1.83
N LEU A 124 -0.94 -4.12 -1.72
CA LEU A 124 0.52 -4.07 -1.61
C LEU A 124 1.02 -4.78 -0.34
N GLN A 125 0.37 -4.46 0.80
CA GLN A 125 0.72 -5.07 2.07
C GLN A 125 0.51 -6.58 2.04
N PHE A 126 -0.62 -7.04 1.48
CA PHE A 126 -0.94 -8.47 1.43
C PHE A 126 -0.04 -9.24 0.46
N ALA A 127 0.41 -8.65 -0.65
CA ALA A 127 1.40 -9.27 -1.53
C ALA A 127 2.72 -9.51 -0.78
N ILE A 128 3.20 -8.54 0.01
CA ILE A 128 4.41 -8.67 0.82
C ILE A 128 4.19 -9.65 1.98
N LEU A 129 3.06 -9.57 2.70
CA LEU A 129 2.73 -10.45 3.83
C LEU A 129 2.73 -11.93 3.43
N ASN A 130 2.20 -12.23 2.24
CA ASN A 130 2.14 -13.59 1.73
C ASN A 130 3.46 -14.04 1.07
N GLY A 131 4.49 -13.18 1.05
CA GLY A 131 5.79 -13.49 0.49
C GLY A 131 5.72 -13.84 -1.00
N GLU A 132 4.90 -13.12 -1.76
CA GLU A 132 4.82 -13.30 -3.21
C GLU A 132 6.15 -12.98 -3.88
N SER A 133 6.46 -13.68 -4.98
CA SER A 133 7.63 -13.41 -5.83
C SER A 133 7.32 -12.45 -6.97
N GLU A 134 6.05 -12.16 -7.20
CA GLU A 134 5.58 -11.14 -8.13
C GLU A 134 4.28 -10.50 -7.63
N THR A 135 4.07 -9.25 -7.99
CA THR A 135 2.80 -8.53 -7.89
C THR A 135 2.56 -7.75 -9.17
N GLY A 136 1.76 -6.69 -9.13
CA GLY A 136 1.59 -5.85 -10.30
C GLY A 136 0.57 -4.77 -10.14
N ILE A 137 0.14 -4.25 -11.27
CA ILE A 137 -0.89 -3.22 -11.40
C ILE A 137 -1.91 -3.74 -12.39
N SER A 138 -3.18 -3.65 -12.03
CA SER A 138 -4.30 -3.90 -12.94
C SER A 138 -5.08 -2.62 -13.18
N VAL A 139 -5.45 -2.37 -14.41
CA VAL A 139 -6.43 -1.36 -14.79
C VAL A 139 -7.72 -2.09 -15.10
N GLN A 140 -8.81 -1.74 -14.44
CA GLN A 140 -10.09 -2.45 -14.53
C GLN A 140 -11.29 -1.51 -14.68
N ARG A 141 -12.40 -2.02 -15.16
CA ARG A 141 -13.70 -1.33 -15.11
C ARG A 141 -14.17 -1.24 -13.66
N ILE A 142 -14.81 -0.14 -13.31
CA ILE A 142 -15.51 -0.01 -12.04
C ILE A 142 -16.92 -0.58 -12.23
N VAL A 143 -17.26 -1.57 -11.40
CA VAL A 143 -18.58 -2.20 -11.29
C VAL A 143 -19.09 -2.14 -9.85
N ASP A 144 -20.32 -2.61 -9.58
CA ASP A 144 -20.90 -2.56 -8.23
C ASP A 144 -20.14 -3.42 -7.22
N GLU A 145 -19.57 -4.56 -7.65
CA GLU A 145 -18.72 -5.40 -6.82
C GLU A 145 -17.28 -4.86 -6.77
N ILE A 146 -16.72 -4.77 -5.57
CA ILE A 146 -15.39 -4.19 -5.35
C ILE A 146 -14.31 -4.99 -6.10
N ASP A 147 -13.57 -4.26 -6.93
CA ASP A 147 -12.44 -4.76 -7.72
C ASP A 147 -12.73 -6.00 -8.59
N ALA A 148 -13.99 -6.18 -9.01
CA ALA A 148 -14.45 -7.33 -9.78
C ALA A 148 -14.67 -7.07 -11.28
N GLY A 149 -14.49 -5.83 -11.73
CA GLY A 149 -14.71 -5.45 -13.13
C GLY A 149 -13.70 -6.05 -14.11
N ASP A 150 -14.02 -6.02 -15.38
CA ASP A 150 -13.18 -6.53 -16.45
C ASP A 150 -11.82 -5.85 -16.49
N ILE A 151 -10.78 -6.62 -16.73
CA ILE A 151 -9.40 -6.16 -16.82
C ILE A 151 -9.16 -5.54 -18.20
N LEU A 152 -8.69 -4.30 -18.18
CA LEU A 152 -8.29 -3.53 -19.35
C LEU A 152 -6.79 -3.70 -19.65
N ALA A 153 -5.97 -3.67 -18.61
CA ALA A 153 -4.54 -3.86 -18.73
C ALA A 153 -3.94 -4.42 -17.44
N ARG A 154 -2.80 -5.08 -17.54
CA ARG A 154 -1.99 -5.54 -16.40
C ARG A 154 -0.52 -5.29 -16.67
N MET A 155 0.20 -4.95 -15.59
CA MET A 155 1.66 -4.88 -15.59
C MET A 155 2.18 -5.73 -14.42
N LYS A 156 3.05 -6.69 -14.70
CA LYS A 156 3.72 -7.51 -13.68
C LYS A 156 4.93 -6.78 -13.12
N LEU A 157 5.14 -6.94 -11.82
CA LEU A 157 6.28 -6.42 -11.07
C LEU A 157 6.92 -7.56 -10.29
N PRO A 158 8.16 -7.96 -10.62
CA PRO A 158 8.89 -8.96 -9.84
C PRO A 158 9.24 -8.39 -8.46
N LEU A 159 9.27 -9.27 -7.45
CA LEU A 159 9.67 -8.94 -6.09
C LEU A 159 10.92 -9.77 -5.73
N ASP A 160 11.93 -9.13 -5.17
CA ASP A 160 13.17 -9.77 -4.72
C ASP A 160 13.14 -10.20 -3.25
N GLY A 161 12.04 -9.87 -2.55
CA GLY A 161 11.81 -10.25 -1.16
C GLY A 161 12.43 -9.28 -0.16
N THR A 162 12.85 -8.09 -0.59
CA THR A 162 13.34 -7.01 0.28
C THR A 162 12.42 -5.80 0.30
N GLU A 163 11.41 -5.75 -0.59
CA GLU A 163 10.51 -4.62 -0.70
C GLU A 163 9.73 -4.38 0.59
N THR A 164 9.59 -3.11 0.94
CA THR A 164 8.62 -2.63 1.91
C THR A 164 7.37 -2.12 1.18
N THR A 165 6.26 -1.96 1.89
CA THR A 165 5.07 -1.31 1.29
C THR A 165 5.40 0.08 0.74
N GLN A 166 6.30 0.82 1.40
CA GLN A 166 6.73 2.13 0.92
C GLN A 166 7.51 2.03 -0.40
N SER A 167 8.53 1.15 -0.49
CA SER A 167 9.35 1.03 -1.70
C SER A 167 8.53 0.47 -2.87
N LEU A 168 7.70 -0.55 -2.63
CA LEU A 168 6.79 -1.10 -3.64
C LEU A 168 5.76 -0.06 -4.08
N GLY A 169 5.20 0.72 -3.14
CA GLY A 169 4.29 1.82 -3.43
C GLY A 169 4.91 2.87 -4.36
N ASN A 170 6.19 3.21 -4.16
CA ASN A 170 6.90 4.14 -5.04
C ASN A 170 7.05 3.58 -6.46
N THR A 171 7.38 2.29 -6.61
CA THR A 171 7.48 1.61 -7.90
C THR A 171 6.12 1.58 -8.61
N VAL A 172 5.07 1.18 -7.90
CA VAL A 172 3.69 1.16 -8.41
C VAL A 172 3.22 2.55 -8.83
N SER A 173 3.51 3.57 -8.03
CA SER A 173 3.14 4.95 -8.28
C SER A 173 3.65 5.45 -9.64
N GLN A 174 4.92 5.21 -9.93
CA GLN A 174 5.54 5.58 -11.22
C GLN A 174 4.96 4.78 -12.38
N LYS A 175 4.87 3.46 -12.23
CA LYS A 175 4.41 2.56 -13.29
C LYS A 175 2.92 2.67 -13.60
N ALA A 176 2.10 3.08 -12.63
CA ALA A 176 0.67 3.30 -12.82
C ALA A 176 0.38 4.42 -13.83
N GLY A 177 1.19 5.49 -13.83
CA GLY A 177 1.08 6.59 -14.80
C GLY A 177 1.33 6.12 -16.24
N GLU A 178 2.38 5.35 -16.47
CA GLU A 178 2.68 4.76 -17.77
C GLU A 178 1.54 3.86 -18.25
N LEU A 179 1.10 2.94 -17.37
CA LEU A 179 0.07 1.95 -17.71
C LEU A 179 -1.27 2.59 -18.02
N ILE A 180 -1.73 3.57 -17.24
CA ILE A 180 -3.06 4.17 -17.46
C ILE A 180 -3.08 4.99 -18.76
N VAL A 181 -2.03 5.74 -19.09
CA VAL A 181 -1.94 6.49 -20.34
C VAL A 181 -1.99 5.55 -21.55
N ALA A 182 -1.21 4.46 -21.53
CA ALA A 182 -1.26 3.45 -22.57
C ALA A 182 -2.65 2.79 -22.70
N THR A 183 -3.27 2.46 -21.56
CA THR A 183 -4.62 1.86 -21.54
C THR A 183 -5.67 2.78 -22.16
N ILE A 184 -5.65 4.08 -21.83
CA ILE A 184 -6.58 5.06 -22.41
C ILE A 184 -6.32 5.23 -23.91
N HIS A 185 -5.07 5.26 -24.33
CA HIS A 185 -4.71 5.32 -25.75
C HIS A 185 -5.31 4.13 -26.53
N ASP A 186 -5.13 2.91 -26.01
CA ASP A 186 -5.66 1.71 -26.66
C ASP A 186 -7.19 1.66 -26.65
N LEU A 187 -7.81 2.13 -25.57
CA LEU A 187 -9.27 2.26 -25.47
C LEU A 187 -9.82 3.23 -26.55
N CYS A 188 -9.18 4.38 -26.75
CA CYS A 188 -9.56 5.35 -27.77
C CYS A 188 -9.42 4.80 -29.19
N ASN A 189 -8.38 4.02 -29.43
CA ASN A 189 -8.12 3.44 -30.75
C ASN A 189 -8.95 2.18 -31.03
N GLY A 190 -9.71 1.69 -30.04
CA GLY A 190 -10.51 0.47 -30.17
C GLY A 190 -9.67 -0.81 -30.29
N THR A 191 -8.42 -0.78 -29.83
CA THR A 191 -7.49 -1.91 -29.83
C THR A 191 -7.46 -2.65 -28.50
N LEU A 192 -8.14 -2.12 -27.47
CA LEU A 192 -8.17 -2.70 -26.14
C LEU A 192 -9.08 -3.92 -26.09
N GLU A 193 -8.54 -5.04 -25.56
CA GLU A 193 -9.34 -6.22 -25.21
C GLU A 193 -9.69 -6.20 -23.73
N GLU A 194 -10.97 -6.11 -23.43
CA GLU A 194 -11.48 -6.27 -22.07
C GLU A 194 -11.57 -7.76 -21.72
N ARG A 195 -11.03 -8.16 -20.56
CA ARG A 195 -10.98 -9.57 -20.13
C ARG A 195 -11.71 -9.73 -18.80
N PRO A 196 -12.77 -10.55 -18.74
CA PRO A 196 -13.43 -10.88 -17.49
C PRO A 196 -12.45 -11.49 -16.48
N GLN A 197 -12.66 -11.19 -15.21
CA GLN A 197 -11.91 -11.84 -14.14
C GLN A 197 -12.45 -13.25 -13.88
N VAL A 198 -11.56 -14.21 -13.58
CA VAL A 198 -11.96 -15.53 -13.08
C VAL A 198 -12.26 -15.38 -11.59
N HIS A 199 -13.54 -15.33 -11.21
CA HIS A 199 -13.98 -15.04 -9.85
C HIS A 199 -13.53 -16.08 -8.81
N ASP A 200 -13.42 -17.34 -9.21
CA ASP A 200 -12.96 -18.44 -8.34
C ASP A 200 -11.49 -18.29 -7.91
N ASP A 201 -10.68 -17.55 -8.68
CA ASP A 201 -9.28 -17.26 -8.37
C ASP A 201 -9.12 -16.01 -7.48
N ALA A 202 -10.22 -15.35 -7.10
CA ALA A 202 -10.17 -14.12 -6.36
C ALA A 202 -9.69 -14.33 -4.92
N THR A 203 -8.71 -13.52 -4.52
CA THR A 203 -8.32 -13.37 -3.12
C THR A 203 -8.56 -11.94 -2.66
N PHE A 204 -8.65 -11.74 -1.33
CA PHE A 204 -9.07 -10.46 -0.77
C PHE A 204 -8.05 -9.91 0.20
N SER A 205 -7.87 -8.60 0.17
CA SER A 205 -7.09 -7.84 1.13
C SER A 205 -8.02 -6.93 1.94
N ARG A 206 -8.01 -7.12 3.26
CA ARG A 206 -8.80 -6.27 4.16
C ARG A 206 -8.05 -4.99 4.52
N MET A 207 -8.78 -4.03 5.08
CA MET A 207 -8.15 -2.89 5.75
C MET A 207 -7.34 -3.38 6.96
N LEU A 208 -6.12 -2.85 7.10
CA LEU A 208 -5.27 -3.11 8.26
C LEU A 208 -5.70 -2.23 9.44
N ASN A 209 -5.39 -2.67 10.64
CA ASN A 209 -5.56 -1.91 11.87
C ASN A 209 -4.26 -1.94 12.70
N LYS A 210 -4.20 -1.19 13.79
CA LYS A 210 -2.99 -1.06 14.60
C LYS A 210 -2.56 -2.39 15.23
N GLU A 211 -3.52 -3.20 15.63
CA GLU A 211 -3.32 -4.48 16.31
C GLU A 211 -2.67 -5.53 15.41
N ASP A 212 -2.86 -5.42 14.09
CA ASP A 212 -2.19 -6.28 13.11
C ASP A 212 -0.66 -6.20 13.22
N GLY A 213 -0.13 -5.09 13.73
CA GLY A 213 1.30 -4.89 13.92
C GLY A 213 1.92 -5.67 15.09
N LEU A 214 1.14 -6.30 15.98
CA LEU A 214 1.69 -7.06 17.09
C LEU A 214 2.36 -8.33 16.59
N ILE A 215 3.66 -8.50 16.92
CA ILE A 215 4.45 -9.65 16.50
C ILE A 215 4.11 -10.84 17.40
N ASP A 216 3.70 -11.95 16.79
CA ASP A 216 3.67 -13.27 17.40
C ASP A 216 4.97 -14.02 17.04
N TRP A 217 5.87 -14.13 17.99
CA TRP A 217 7.16 -14.78 17.78
C TRP A 217 7.07 -16.31 17.54
N ASN A 218 5.90 -16.93 17.79
CA ASN A 218 5.65 -18.33 17.44
C ASN A 218 5.39 -18.54 15.94
N ARG A 219 5.42 -17.49 15.13
CA ARG A 219 5.40 -17.61 13.67
C ARG A 219 6.80 -17.87 13.13
N THR A 220 6.86 -18.29 11.86
CA THR A 220 8.12 -18.54 11.14
C THR A 220 8.92 -17.27 10.93
N VAL A 221 10.22 -17.42 10.74
CA VAL A 221 11.12 -16.31 10.34
C VAL A 221 10.58 -15.59 9.09
N ARG A 222 10.14 -16.36 8.09
CA ARG A 222 9.59 -15.82 6.85
C ARG A 222 8.37 -14.95 7.08
N GLU A 223 7.40 -15.42 7.88
CA GLU A 223 6.17 -14.66 8.16
C GLU A 223 6.46 -13.35 8.87
N ILE A 224 7.32 -13.37 9.92
CA ILE A 224 7.65 -12.15 10.67
C ILE A 224 8.51 -11.20 9.80
N HIS A 225 9.42 -11.73 9.00
CA HIS A 225 10.20 -10.94 8.05
C HIS A 225 9.30 -10.20 7.04
N CYS A 226 8.33 -10.91 6.46
CA CYS A 226 7.33 -10.32 5.57
C CYS A 226 6.48 -9.26 6.29
N MET A 227 6.04 -9.56 7.53
CA MET A 227 5.24 -8.64 8.35
C MET A 227 5.96 -7.32 8.62
N VAL A 228 7.24 -7.36 9.00
CA VAL A 228 8.01 -6.13 9.27
C VAL A 228 8.05 -5.24 8.05
N ARG A 229 8.25 -5.78 6.87
CA ARG A 229 8.33 -5.04 5.60
C ARG A 229 6.96 -4.56 5.11
N ALA A 230 5.94 -5.41 5.20
CA ALA A 230 4.58 -5.10 4.78
C ALA A 230 3.97 -3.96 5.59
N PHE A 231 4.33 -3.83 6.86
CA PHE A 231 3.74 -2.85 7.76
C PHE A 231 4.53 -1.54 7.88
N GLN A 232 5.51 -1.31 7.01
CA GLN A 232 6.18 -0.03 6.86
C GLN A 232 5.44 0.87 5.85
N PRO A 233 5.07 2.10 6.19
CA PRO A 233 5.30 2.80 7.46
C PRO A 233 4.19 2.58 8.50
N TRP A 234 3.11 1.91 8.15
CA TRP A 234 1.93 1.69 9.01
C TRP A 234 1.32 0.29 8.74
N PRO A 235 0.83 -0.43 9.78
CA PRO A 235 0.73 -0.05 11.21
C PRO A 235 2.04 -0.14 12.00
N ARG A 236 3.12 -0.66 11.41
CA ARG A 236 4.44 -1.01 11.96
C ARG A 236 4.39 -2.27 12.82
N ALA A 237 5.34 -3.15 12.57
CA ALA A 237 5.50 -4.34 13.40
C ALA A 237 6.08 -3.95 14.77
N TYR A 238 5.49 -4.46 15.85
CA TYR A 238 5.91 -4.14 17.20
C TYR A 238 5.78 -5.31 18.17
N THR A 239 6.55 -5.22 19.24
CA THR A 239 6.53 -6.12 20.41
C THR A 239 6.69 -5.27 21.67
N SER A 240 7.06 -5.87 22.80
CA SER A 240 7.48 -5.13 24.00
C SER A 240 8.88 -5.54 24.45
N PHE A 241 9.61 -4.60 25.06
CA PHE A 241 10.86 -4.82 25.79
C PHE A 241 10.80 -4.01 27.08
N CYS A 242 10.94 -4.67 28.25
CA CYS A 242 10.77 -4.05 29.57
C CYS A 242 9.46 -3.26 29.68
N LYS A 243 8.34 -3.83 29.28
CA LYS A 243 6.98 -3.24 29.28
C LYS A 243 6.83 -1.99 28.38
N VAL A 244 7.85 -1.65 27.57
CA VAL A 244 7.82 -0.51 26.64
C VAL A 244 7.62 -1.05 25.21
N PRO A 245 6.70 -0.48 24.41
CA PRO A 245 6.56 -0.88 23.02
C PRO A 245 7.87 -0.68 22.24
N LEU A 246 8.30 -1.75 21.57
CA LEU A 246 9.49 -1.81 20.72
C LEU A 246 9.04 -2.10 19.30
N PHE A 247 9.25 -1.15 18.40
CA PHE A 247 8.99 -1.31 16.99
C PHE A 247 10.20 -1.95 16.30
N ILE A 248 9.93 -2.96 15.50
CA ILE A 248 10.90 -3.58 14.60
C ILE A 248 10.74 -2.86 13.26
N THR A 249 11.77 -2.12 12.84
CA THR A 249 11.68 -1.22 11.67
C THR A 249 12.56 -1.65 10.51
N GLY A 250 13.45 -2.64 10.72
CA GLY A 250 14.26 -3.22 9.65
C GLY A 250 14.65 -4.65 9.97
N VAL A 251 14.73 -5.46 8.92
CA VAL A 251 15.17 -6.85 8.93
C VAL A 251 16.20 -7.09 7.84
N TYR A 252 17.15 -7.96 8.11
CA TYR A 252 18.26 -8.27 7.21
C TYR A 252 17.87 -9.31 6.16
N GLY A 253 18.31 -9.09 4.92
CA GLY A 253 18.22 -10.06 3.83
C GLY A 253 16.85 -10.12 3.16
N SER A 254 16.67 -11.14 2.33
CA SER A 254 15.41 -11.45 1.65
C SER A 254 14.68 -12.57 2.38
N HIS A 255 13.36 -12.51 2.44
CA HIS A 255 12.58 -13.60 3.03
C HIS A 255 12.67 -14.91 2.21
N PHE A 256 13.11 -14.86 0.97
CA PHE A 256 13.35 -16.05 0.15
C PHE A 256 14.56 -16.86 0.66
N GLU A 257 15.43 -16.25 1.46
CA GLU A 257 16.58 -16.90 2.07
C GLU A 257 16.32 -17.39 3.51
N ALA A 258 15.13 -17.11 4.05
CA ALA A 258 14.75 -17.50 5.40
C ALA A 258 14.37 -19.00 5.49
N PRO A 259 14.62 -19.67 6.63
CA PRO A 259 15.31 -19.17 7.83
C PRO A 259 16.83 -19.03 7.62
N PHE A 260 17.44 -17.98 8.18
CA PHE A 260 18.88 -17.72 8.01
C PHE A 260 19.78 -18.62 8.85
N GLU A 261 19.32 -19.02 10.03
CA GLU A 261 19.94 -20.00 10.94
C GLU A 261 18.85 -20.80 11.65
N PRO A 262 19.07 -22.08 11.96
CA PRO A 262 18.11 -22.89 12.71
C PRO A 262 17.92 -22.34 14.13
N LEU A 263 16.78 -22.65 14.75
CA LEU A 263 16.53 -22.34 16.15
C LEU A 263 17.46 -23.16 17.04
N PRO A 264 18.24 -22.53 17.95
CA PRO A 264 19.04 -23.27 18.91
C PRO A 264 18.18 -24.08 19.88
N GLU A 265 18.70 -25.22 20.35
CA GLU A 265 18.00 -26.05 21.35
C GLU A 265 17.69 -25.25 22.62
N GLN A 266 16.50 -25.49 23.19
CA GLN A 266 16.01 -24.90 24.45
C GLN A 266 15.79 -23.37 24.40
N VAL A 267 15.86 -22.73 23.23
CA VAL A 267 15.56 -21.29 23.08
C VAL A 267 14.08 -21.11 22.74
N VAL A 268 13.38 -20.31 23.53
CA VAL A 268 11.98 -19.98 23.27
C VAL A 268 11.82 -18.87 22.24
N PRO A 269 10.76 -18.88 21.41
CA PRO A 269 10.45 -17.78 20.50
C PRO A 269 10.38 -16.43 21.23
N GLY A 270 10.87 -15.37 20.59
CA GLY A 270 11.00 -14.03 21.18
C GLY A 270 12.34 -13.77 21.88
N THR A 271 13.15 -14.81 22.15
CA THR A 271 14.46 -14.63 22.80
C THR A 271 15.43 -13.89 21.85
N VAL A 272 16.04 -12.84 22.34
CA VAL A 272 17.16 -12.15 21.67
C VAL A 272 18.44 -12.92 21.97
N VAL A 273 18.88 -13.77 21.04
CA VAL A 273 19.95 -14.76 21.28
C VAL A 273 21.33 -14.10 21.28
N LYS A 274 21.62 -13.28 20.29
CA LYS A 274 22.94 -12.64 20.07
C LYS A 274 22.83 -11.44 19.13
N ARG A 275 23.86 -10.61 19.10
CA ARG A 275 24.07 -9.64 18.04
C ARG A 275 25.09 -10.13 17.03
N VAL A 276 24.76 -10.10 15.75
CA VAL A 276 25.64 -10.51 14.65
C VAL A 276 26.07 -9.27 13.87
N LYS A 277 27.37 -9.10 13.68
CA LYS A 277 27.95 -7.96 12.93
C LYS A 277 27.35 -7.93 11.52
N LYS A 278 26.91 -6.76 11.07
CA LYS A 278 26.27 -6.48 9.76
C LYS A 278 24.88 -7.10 9.54
N LYS A 279 24.40 -8.04 10.36
CA LYS A 279 23.07 -8.62 10.23
C LYS A 279 22.06 -8.06 11.24
N GLY A 280 22.51 -7.77 12.47
CA GLY A 280 21.65 -7.21 13.52
C GLY A 280 21.50 -8.13 14.72
N LEU A 281 20.38 -7.95 15.46
CA LEU A 281 19.98 -8.82 16.56
C LEU A 281 19.33 -10.10 16.01
N ALA A 282 19.85 -11.25 16.43
CA ALA A 282 19.27 -12.54 16.14
C ALA A 282 18.18 -12.84 17.15
N ILE A 283 16.94 -12.91 16.72
CA ILE A 283 15.76 -13.15 17.55
C ILE A 283 15.14 -14.48 17.15
N ALA A 284 14.85 -15.32 18.14
CA ALA A 284 14.27 -16.62 17.94
C ALA A 284 12.80 -16.52 17.46
N CYS A 285 12.49 -17.27 16.41
CA CYS A 285 11.15 -17.50 15.87
C CYS A 285 10.83 -19.00 15.92
N ALA A 286 9.68 -19.43 15.41
CA ALA A 286 9.27 -20.83 15.45
C ALA A 286 10.24 -21.82 14.80
N ASP A 287 10.89 -21.42 13.72
CA ASP A 287 11.70 -22.27 12.84
C ASP A 287 13.17 -21.86 12.71
N GLY A 288 13.58 -20.74 13.36
CA GLY A 288 14.93 -20.25 13.23
C GLY A 288 15.15 -18.87 13.80
N LEU A 289 16.21 -18.20 13.35
CA LEU A 289 16.62 -16.88 13.80
C LEU A 289 16.30 -15.81 12.76
N LEU A 290 15.51 -14.81 13.18
CA LEU A 290 15.31 -13.56 12.44
C LEU A 290 16.40 -12.56 12.78
N TYR A 291 16.99 -11.90 11.79
CA TYR A 291 17.93 -10.82 12.02
C TYR A 291 17.27 -9.46 11.91
N VAL A 292 17.28 -8.71 13.01
CA VAL A 292 16.70 -7.36 13.10
C VAL A 292 17.84 -6.34 13.12
N ASP A 293 17.88 -5.48 12.11
CA ASP A 293 18.95 -4.49 11.95
C ASP A 293 18.56 -3.09 12.44
N ARG A 294 17.25 -2.77 12.49
CA ARG A 294 16.73 -1.47 12.94
C ARG A 294 15.55 -1.62 13.90
N LEU A 295 15.57 -0.80 14.97
CA LEU A 295 14.56 -0.83 16.04
C LEU A 295 14.26 0.59 16.53
N GLN A 296 13.10 0.72 17.18
CA GLN A 296 12.70 1.97 17.82
C GLN A 296 11.89 1.71 19.09
N LEU A 297 12.40 2.09 20.25
CA LEU A 297 11.54 2.20 21.44
C LEU A 297 10.51 3.32 21.26
N ALA A 298 9.33 3.11 21.83
CA ALA A 298 8.28 4.12 21.81
C ALA A 298 8.80 5.48 22.31
N LYS A 299 8.44 6.56 21.60
CA LYS A 299 8.86 7.95 21.88
C LYS A 299 10.38 8.23 21.75
N LYS A 300 11.18 7.28 21.29
CA LYS A 300 12.61 7.48 21.01
C LYS A 300 12.86 7.56 19.50
N LYS A 301 14.09 7.86 19.09
CA LYS A 301 14.51 7.80 17.69
C LYS A 301 14.76 6.35 17.28
N GLU A 302 14.52 6.06 16.02
CA GLU A 302 14.96 4.81 15.39
C GLU A 302 16.48 4.76 15.37
N MET A 303 17.04 3.58 15.58
CA MET A 303 18.49 3.34 15.55
C MET A 303 18.81 1.96 15.01
N ASP A 304 20.04 1.76 14.58
CA ASP A 304 20.53 0.45 14.22
C ASP A 304 20.70 -0.45 15.46
N SER A 305 20.78 -1.76 15.23
CA SER A 305 20.88 -2.76 16.28
C SER A 305 22.14 -2.61 17.15
N ALA A 306 23.24 -2.06 16.60
CA ALA A 306 24.47 -1.84 17.37
C ALA A 306 24.31 -0.70 18.37
N ALA A 307 23.81 0.45 17.90
CA ALA A 307 23.50 1.60 18.76
C ALA A 307 22.46 1.25 19.83
N PHE A 308 21.43 0.47 19.43
CA PHE A 308 20.40 0.02 20.36
C PHE A 308 20.99 -0.84 21.48
N THR A 309 21.80 -1.85 21.14
CA THR A 309 22.43 -2.76 22.11
C THR A 309 23.37 -2.03 23.05
N ASN A 310 24.13 -1.05 22.57
CA ASN A 310 25.02 -0.25 23.42
C ASN A 310 24.27 0.52 24.53
N GLY A 311 23.07 0.99 24.22
CA GLY A 311 22.22 1.69 25.21
C GLY A 311 21.28 0.78 26.00
N ASN A 312 21.13 -0.49 25.62
CA ASN A 312 20.20 -1.47 26.21
C ASN A 312 20.86 -2.86 26.24
N ALA A 313 21.96 -3.01 26.99
CA ALA A 313 22.75 -4.25 26.98
C ALA A 313 21.95 -5.48 27.45
N THR A 314 20.96 -5.28 28.32
CA THR A 314 20.08 -6.34 28.85
C THR A 314 19.14 -6.95 27.81
N ILE A 315 19.05 -6.36 26.60
CA ILE A 315 18.22 -6.94 25.52
C ILE A 315 18.75 -8.32 25.07
N ILE A 316 20.05 -8.57 25.14
CA ILE A 316 20.62 -9.89 24.84
C ILE A 316 20.25 -10.85 25.96
N GLY A 317 19.59 -11.94 25.61
CA GLY A 317 19.03 -12.94 26.54
C GLY A 317 17.60 -12.65 27.01
N SER A 318 17.05 -11.45 26.75
CA SER A 318 15.66 -11.16 27.08
C SER A 318 14.69 -11.86 26.12
N VAL A 319 13.47 -12.11 26.57
CA VAL A 319 12.35 -12.59 25.76
C VAL A 319 11.43 -11.42 25.46
N LEU A 320 11.30 -11.06 24.19
CA LEU A 320 10.44 -9.96 23.74
C LEU A 320 8.95 -10.36 23.79
N GLY A 321 8.09 -9.40 24.12
CA GLY A 321 6.64 -9.64 24.17
C GLY A 321 6.15 -10.19 25.51
N THR A 322 7.05 -10.41 26.47
CA THR A 322 6.69 -10.79 27.85
C THR A 322 6.62 -9.55 28.74
N ASP A 323 5.87 -9.66 29.84
CA ASP A 323 5.79 -8.62 30.87
C ASP A 323 6.91 -8.73 31.92
N ASP A 324 7.85 -9.65 31.73
CA ASP A 324 8.97 -9.87 32.64
C ASP A 324 9.92 -8.67 32.66
N GLU A 325 10.40 -8.34 33.86
CA GLU A 325 11.50 -7.37 34.04
C GLU A 325 12.81 -8.02 33.62
N ALA A 326 13.58 -7.33 32.79
CA ALA A 326 14.91 -7.78 32.36
C ALA A 326 15.95 -7.67 33.48
#